data_9f6e1777da344bf812f76297a832339e
#
_entry.id   9f6e1777da344bf812f76297a832339e
#
_cell.length_a   1.000
_cell.length_b   1.000
_cell.length_c   1.000
_cell.angle_alpha   90.00
_cell.angle_beta   90.00
_cell.angle_gamma   90.00
#
_symmetry.space_group_name_H-M   'P 1'
#
loop_
_entity.id
_entity.type
_entity.pdbx_description
1 polymer ?
#
loop_
_entity_poly.entity_id
_entity_poly.type
_entity_poly.pdbx_seq_one_letter_code
_entity_poly.pdbx_strand_id
1 'polypeptide(L)'
;MCKFMSLIRLIILSFFIFTQTQADTIYNLIKIPHLEIYDIKTPNKLRYLYAKQPFTIGVDNNINCYDSKKEVLDQKYKIIQKNLNKYDQKFLKKINLKYIVLCEDLSISKINTAGIPNNIMKTLILDIKFDEDYFERVIHHEVFHIINDSYKELFDEKIWSNFNDKKFEYAECSTCTDKLGLNTYSNPRGFFSEY
;
A
#
# COMPACT_ATOMS: atom_id res chain seq x y z
N MET A 1 52.78 -3.95 -7.66
CA MET A 1 51.83 -2.88 -8.07
C MET A 1 50.56 -3.39 -8.77
N CYS A 2 50.60 -4.44 -9.58
CA CYS A 2 49.43 -4.89 -10.35
C CYS A 2 48.25 -5.48 -9.48
N LYS A 3 48.51 -6.19 -8.37
CA LYS A 3 47.49 -6.78 -7.47
C LYS A 3 46.71 -5.72 -6.67
N PHE A 4 47.35 -4.60 -6.33
CA PHE A 4 46.71 -3.54 -5.53
C PHE A 4 45.71 -2.72 -6.36
N MET A 5 46.01 -2.49 -7.64
CA MET A 5 45.07 -1.83 -8.56
C MET A 5 43.84 -2.67 -8.88
N SER A 6 43.93 -4.02 -8.86
CA SER A 6 42.81 -4.91 -9.07
C SER A 6 41.83 -4.92 -7.87
N LEU A 7 42.36 -4.83 -6.64
CA LEU A 7 41.57 -4.74 -5.42
C LEU A 7 40.76 -3.43 -5.34
N ILE A 8 41.39 -2.31 -5.70
CA ILE A 8 40.69 -1.00 -5.72
C ILE A 8 39.58 -0.97 -6.75
N ARG A 9 39.78 -1.57 -7.95
CA ARG A 9 38.72 -1.68 -8.96
C ARG A 9 37.53 -2.52 -8.49
N LEU A 10 37.76 -3.61 -7.76
CA LEU A 10 36.71 -4.46 -7.19
C LEU A 10 35.92 -3.71 -6.10
N ILE A 11 36.57 -2.94 -5.24
CA ILE A 11 35.94 -2.14 -4.20
C ILE A 11 35.08 -1.01 -4.82
N ILE A 12 35.57 -0.34 -5.86
CA ILE A 12 34.80 0.69 -6.56
C ILE A 12 33.58 0.09 -7.27
N LEU A 13 33.71 -1.09 -7.90
CA LEU A 13 32.58 -1.77 -8.52
C LEU A 13 31.52 -2.19 -7.49
N SER A 14 31.92 -2.68 -6.31
CA SER A 14 30.97 -3.07 -5.25
C SER A 14 30.23 -1.87 -4.66
N PHE A 15 30.86 -0.70 -4.58
CA PHE A 15 30.21 0.54 -4.13
C PHE A 15 29.14 1.03 -5.13
N PHE A 16 29.35 0.86 -6.43
CA PHE A 16 28.37 1.23 -7.45
C PHE A 16 27.13 0.32 -7.48
N ILE A 17 27.27 -0.95 -7.11
CA ILE A 17 26.15 -1.91 -7.09
C ILE A 17 25.20 -1.63 -5.92
N PHE A 18 25.70 -1.15 -4.76
CA PHE A 18 24.88 -0.88 -3.58
C PHE A 18 24.04 0.42 -3.65
N THR A 19 24.37 1.34 -4.54
CA THR A 19 23.62 2.60 -4.68
C THR A 19 22.43 2.51 -5.64
N GLN A 20 22.35 1.50 -6.49
CA GLN A 20 21.27 1.37 -7.49
C GLN A 20 19.93 0.96 -6.93
N THR A 21 19.88 0.17 -5.86
CA THR A 21 18.61 -0.40 -5.36
C THR A 21 17.65 0.62 -4.71
N GLN A 22 18.13 1.76 -4.22
CA GLN A 22 17.26 2.82 -3.68
C GLN A 22 16.77 3.82 -4.74
N ALA A 23 17.56 4.04 -5.78
CA ALA A 23 17.19 4.92 -6.88
C ALA A 23 16.07 4.32 -7.74
N ASP A 24 16.06 2.99 -7.91
CA ASP A 24 15.10 2.29 -8.77
C ASP A 24 13.66 2.42 -8.30
N THR A 25 13.39 2.45 -6.98
CA THR A 25 12.02 2.53 -6.47
C THR A 25 11.39 3.90 -6.71
N ILE A 26 12.14 5.00 -6.47
CA ILE A 26 11.67 6.35 -6.79
C ILE A 26 11.53 6.50 -8.30
N TYR A 27 12.51 6.03 -9.05
CA TYR A 27 12.54 6.12 -10.50
C TYR A 27 11.41 5.31 -11.14
N ASN A 28 11.04 4.16 -10.59
CA ASN A 28 9.92 3.37 -11.07
C ASN A 28 8.56 4.01 -10.75
N LEU A 29 8.41 4.65 -9.60
CA LEU A 29 7.19 5.40 -9.26
C LEU A 29 7.05 6.70 -10.07
N ILE A 30 8.16 7.39 -10.33
CA ILE A 30 8.17 8.59 -11.19
C ILE A 30 8.00 8.21 -12.66
N LYS A 31 8.36 7.00 -13.06
CA LYS A 31 8.10 6.44 -14.39
C LYS A 31 6.66 6.00 -14.61
N ILE A 32 5.85 5.87 -13.55
CA ILE A 32 4.42 5.75 -13.73
C ILE A 32 3.98 7.07 -14.37
N PRO A 33 3.60 7.07 -15.65
CA PRO A 33 3.21 8.29 -16.32
C PRO A 33 2.07 8.92 -15.51
N HIS A 34 2.16 10.23 -15.31
CA HIS A 34 1.11 11.02 -14.66
C HIS A 34 1.08 11.01 -13.12
N LEU A 35 2.06 10.42 -12.43
CA LEU A 35 2.27 10.67 -10.99
C LEU A 35 3.18 11.87 -10.77
N GLU A 36 2.77 12.76 -9.87
CA GLU A 36 3.57 13.89 -9.41
C GLU A 36 3.79 13.85 -7.89
N ILE A 37 4.86 14.49 -7.44
CA ILE A 37 5.17 14.62 -6.02
C ILE A 37 4.24 15.67 -5.42
N TYR A 38 3.52 15.29 -4.35
CA TYR A 38 2.71 16.21 -3.56
C TYR A 38 3.50 16.76 -2.37
N ASP A 39 4.01 15.87 -1.52
CA ASP A 39 4.85 16.24 -0.36
C ASP A 39 5.87 15.14 -0.04
N ILE A 40 7.11 15.53 0.20
CA ILE A 40 8.22 14.64 0.58
C ILE A 40 8.88 15.06 1.90
N LYS A 41 8.46 16.16 2.52
CA LYS A 41 9.04 16.74 3.74
C LYS A 41 8.21 16.44 4.98
N THR A 42 7.69 15.22 5.07
CA THR A 42 6.81 14.82 6.16
C THR A 42 7.58 14.38 7.42
N PRO A 43 7.02 14.56 8.63
CA PRO A 43 7.66 14.16 9.89
C PRO A 43 8.00 12.67 9.94
N ASN A 44 7.11 11.82 9.45
CA ASN A 44 7.25 10.37 9.45
C ASN A 44 8.04 9.83 8.24
N LYS A 45 8.59 10.72 7.37
CA LYS A 45 9.37 10.40 6.17
C LYS A 45 8.60 9.65 5.08
N LEU A 46 7.29 9.57 5.15
CA LEU A 46 6.47 9.15 4.03
C LEU A 46 6.53 10.19 2.91
N ARG A 47 6.43 9.71 1.70
CA ARG A 47 6.44 10.53 0.48
C ARG A 47 5.08 10.41 -0.19
N TYR A 48 4.43 11.53 -0.38
CA TYR A 48 3.10 11.60 -0.97
C TYR A 48 3.20 11.98 -2.44
N LEU A 49 2.52 11.19 -3.27
CA LEU A 49 2.38 11.37 -4.70
C LEU A 49 0.89 11.47 -5.01
N TYR A 50 0.53 12.05 -6.13
CA TYR A 50 -0.85 12.10 -6.59
C TYR A 50 -0.94 11.85 -8.09
N ALA A 51 -2.09 11.37 -8.54
CA ALA A 51 -2.41 11.25 -9.96
C ALA A 51 -2.70 12.65 -10.53
N LYS A 52 -1.88 13.11 -11.48
CA LYS A 52 -2.12 14.35 -12.22
C LYS A 52 -3.04 14.14 -13.40
N GLN A 53 -3.06 12.93 -13.92
CA GLN A 53 -3.91 12.48 -15.01
C GLN A 53 -4.27 11.01 -14.76
N PRO A 54 -5.36 10.50 -15.35
CA PRO A 54 -5.70 9.08 -15.29
C PRO A 54 -4.54 8.21 -15.75
N PHE A 55 -4.29 7.13 -15.04
CA PHE A 55 -3.30 6.13 -15.42
C PHE A 55 -3.77 4.71 -15.19
N THR A 56 -3.18 3.79 -15.95
CA THR A 56 -3.38 2.35 -15.80
C THR A 56 -2.02 1.66 -15.64
N ILE A 57 -1.89 0.79 -14.65
CA ILE A 57 -0.68 -0.01 -14.39
C ILE A 57 -1.04 -1.49 -14.49
N GLY A 58 -0.16 -2.26 -15.14
CA GLY A 58 -0.32 -3.70 -15.28
C GLY A 58 -1.08 -4.11 -16.55
N VAL A 59 -1.03 -5.39 -16.88
CA VAL A 59 -1.66 -5.96 -18.08
C VAL A 59 -2.85 -6.83 -17.69
N ASP A 60 -2.66 -7.82 -16.84
CA ASP A 60 -3.71 -8.77 -16.45
C ASP A 60 -4.52 -8.30 -15.25
N ASN A 61 -3.85 -7.79 -14.20
CA ASN A 61 -4.47 -7.19 -13.02
C ASN A 61 -4.22 -5.69 -13.02
N ASN A 62 -4.78 -5.01 -14.00
CA ASN A 62 -4.56 -3.59 -14.18
C ASN A 62 -5.19 -2.77 -13.05
N ILE A 63 -4.36 -1.89 -12.50
CA ILE A 63 -4.77 -0.86 -11.54
C ILE A 63 -5.11 0.39 -12.35
N ASN A 64 -6.32 0.90 -12.17
CA ASN A 64 -6.73 2.17 -12.73
C ASN A 64 -6.91 3.19 -11.62
N CYS A 65 -6.50 4.42 -11.89
CA CYS A 65 -6.50 5.50 -10.92
C CYS A 65 -6.69 6.81 -11.69
N TYR A 66 -7.53 7.69 -11.16
CA TYR A 66 -7.88 8.95 -11.81
C TYR A 66 -7.36 10.15 -11.02
N ASP A 67 -7.20 11.25 -11.68
CA ASP A 67 -6.84 12.53 -11.07
C ASP A 67 -7.97 13.09 -10.22
N SER A 68 -7.64 13.99 -9.33
CA SER A 68 -8.56 14.68 -8.44
C SER A 68 -8.40 16.19 -8.54
N LYS A 69 -9.45 16.90 -8.17
CA LYS A 69 -9.37 18.35 -8.00
C LYS A 69 -8.44 18.68 -6.83
N LYS A 70 -7.70 19.77 -6.97
CA LYS A 70 -6.71 20.18 -5.98
C LYS A 70 -7.31 20.37 -4.58
N GLU A 71 -8.52 20.94 -4.50
CA GLU A 71 -9.20 21.18 -3.23
C GLU A 71 -9.52 19.88 -2.48
N VAL A 72 -9.97 18.85 -3.19
CA VAL A 72 -10.25 17.51 -2.65
C VAL A 72 -8.96 16.87 -2.21
N LEU A 73 -7.91 16.94 -3.04
CA LEU A 73 -6.59 16.41 -2.74
C LEU A 73 -6.02 17.04 -1.46
N ASP A 74 -6.08 18.37 -1.32
CA ASP A 74 -5.58 19.11 -0.17
C ASP A 74 -6.34 18.76 1.13
N GLN A 75 -7.66 18.56 1.05
CA GLN A 75 -8.50 18.13 2.17
C GLN A 75 -8.13 16.71 2.61
N LYS A 76 -8.12 15.78 1.67
CA LYS A 76 -7.85 14.35 1.94
C LYS A 76 -6.41 14.10 2.40
N TYR A 77 -5.45 14.83 1.85
CA TYR A 77 -4.08 14.79 2.31
C TYR A 77 -3.95 15.09 3.82
N LYS A 78 -4.67 16.10 4.32
CA LYS A 78 -4.65 16.43 5.77
C LYS A 78 -5.15 15.28 6.63
N ILE A 79 -6.22 14.61 6.19
CA ILE A 79 -6.77 13.43 6.88
C ILE A 79 -5.75 12.29 6.90
N ILE A 80 -5.15 11.98 5.74
CA ILE A 80 -4.15 10.93 5.63
C ILE A 80 -2.94 11.25 6.49
N GLN A 81 -2.43 12.46 6.42
CA GLN A 81 -1.28 12.89 7.22
C GLN A 81 -1.56 12.79 8.73
N LYS A 82 -2.74 13.27 9.19
CA LYS A 82 -3.18 13.14 10.59
C LYS A 82 -3.18 11.69 11.06
N ASN A 83 -3.67 10.77 10.23
CA ASN A 83 -3.77 9.36 10.58
C ASN A 83 -2.43 8.63 10.47
N LEU A 84 -1.66 8.84 9.42
CA LEU A 84 -0.36 8.18 9.25
C LEU A 84 0.72 8.73 10.19
N ASN A 85 0.58 9.94 10.69
CA ASN A 85 1.47 10.48 11.73
C ASN A 85 1.27 9.83 13.12
N LYS A 86 0.20 9.03 13.31
CA LYS A 86 0.03 8.18 14.51
C LYS A 86 1.05 7.02 14.54
N TYR A 87 1.62 6.67 13.40
CA TYR A 87 2.63 5.62 13.29
C TYR A 87 4.04 6.21 13.37
N ASP A 88 4.88 5.63 14.24
CA ASP A 88 6.28 6.02 14.38
C ASP A 88 7.08 5.75 13.08
N GLN A 89 8.03 6.63 12.76
CA GLN A 89 8.86 6.50 11.57
C GLN A 89 9.62 5.16 11.51
N LYS A 90 10.11 4.66 12.66
CA LYS A 90 10.85 3.39 12.71
C LYS A 90 9.91 2.22 12.43
N PHE A 91 8.66 2.31 12.88
CA PHE A 91 7.64 1.33 12.60
C PHE A 91 7.30 1.31 11.10
N LEU A 92 6.99 2.47 10.50
CA LEU A 92 6.72 2.57 9.06
C LEU A 92 7.87 2.03 8.20
N LYS A 93 9.11 2.27 8.63
CA LYS A 93 10.29 1.69 7.98
C LYS A 93 10.35 0.17 8.14
N LYS A 94 9.97 -0.38 9.29
CA LYS A 94 9.94 -1.84 9.53
C LYS A 94 8.92 -2.55 8.66
N ILE A 95 7.72 -1.99 8.50
CA ILE A 95 6.69 -2.52 7.60
C ILE A 95 6.94 -2.15 6.13
N ASN A 96 8.07 -1.55 5.83
CA ASN A 96 8.50 -1.21 4.48
C ASN A 96 7.60 -0.22 3.73
N LEU A 97 6.77 0.57 4.43
CA LEU A 97 5.94 1.61 3.83
C LEU A 97 6.75 2.90 3.62
N LYS A 98 6.73 3.44 2.41
CA LYS A 98 7.51 4.63 2.03
C LYS A 98 6.75 5.64 1.20
N TYR A 99 5.84 5.19 0.36
CA TYR A 99 5.12 6.02 -0.60
C TYR A 99 3.61 5.89 -0.39
N ILE A 100 2.92 7.02 -0.48
CA ILE A 100 1.46 7.09 -0.50
C ILE A 100 1.07 7.72 -1.83
N VAL A 101 0.20 7.07 -2.58
CA VAL A 101 -0.33 7.58 -3.85
C VAL A 101 -1.81 7.92 -3.66
N LEU A 102 -2.19 9.12 -4.04
CA LEU A 102 -3.53 9.68 -3.91
C LEU A 102 -4.18 9.77 -5.28
N CYS A 103 -5.36 9.21 -5.43
CA CYS A 103 -6.15 9.30 -6.66
C CYS A 103 -7.63 9.07 -6.39
N GLU A 104 -8.47 9.21 -7.39
CA GLU A 104 -9.90 8.90 -7.34
C GLU A 104 -10.24 7.66 -8.19
N ASP A 105 -11.38 7.05 -7.89
CA ASP A 105 -11.93 5.90 -8.63
C ASP A 105 -10.91 4.77 -8.84
N LEU A 106 -10.23 4.42 -7.76
CA LEU A 106 -9.23 3.36 -7.74
C LEU A 106 -9.89 2.01 -8.00
N SER A 107 -9.35 1.25 -8.93
CA SER A 107 -9.81 -0.11 -9.21
C SER A 107 -8.65 -1.04 -9.56
N ILE A 108 -8.82 -2.33 -9.27
CA ILE A 108 -7.94 -3.40 -9.71
C ILE A 108 -8.77 -4.46 -10.45
N SER A 109 -8.35 -4.86 -11.63
CA SER A 109 -9.09 -5.82 -12.49
C SER A 109 -10.57 -5.42 -12.66
N LYS A 110 -10.86 -4.12 -12.78
CA LYS A 110 -12.21 -3.52 -12.88
C LYS A 110 -13.06 -3.60 -11.59
N ILE A 111 -12.50 -4.03 -10.49
CA ILE A 111 -13.14 -4.04 -9.17
C ILE A 111 -12.71 -2.79 -8.43
N ASN A 112 -13.67 -1.95 -8.03
CA ASN A 112 -13.39 -0.76 -7.23
C ASN A 112 -12.88 -1.16 -5.85
N THR A 113 -11.86 -0.45 -5.39
CA THR A 113 -11.24 -0.66 -4.07
C THR A 113 -10.88 0.67 -3.43
N ALA A 114 -10.89 0.70 -2.11
CA ALA A 114 -10.54 1.90 -1.36
C ALA A 114 -9.03 2.09 -1.19
N GLY A 115 -8.26 1.00 -1.28
CA GLY A 115 -6.81 1.05 -1.23
C GLY A 115 -6.16 -0.17 -1.88
N ILE A 116 -4.89 -0.04 -2.23
CA ILE A 116 -4.05 -1.12 -2.76
C ILE A 116 -2.68 -1.02 -2.08
N PRO A 117 -2.38 -1.90 -1.12
CA PRO A 117 -1.04 -2.03 -0.56
C PRO A 117 -0.12 -2.76 -1.53
N ASN A 118 1.12 -2.31 -1.64
CA ASN A 118 2.14 -2.96 -2.47
C ASN A 118 3.49 -2.95 -1.76
N ASN A 119 3.82 -4.05 -1.10
CA ASN A 119 5.06 -4.19 -0.34
C ASN A 119 6.32 -4.18 -1.21
N ILE A 120 6.26 -4.68 -2.44
CA ILE A 120 7.38 -4.66 -3.38
C ILE A 120 7.74 -3.23 -3.74
N MET A 121 6.73 -2.40 -4.04
CA MET A 121 6.89 -0.99 -4.38
C MET A 121 6.98 -0.10 -3.15
N LYS A 122 6.82 -0.62 -1.94
CA LYS A 122 6.79 0.13 -0.67
C LYS A 122 5.73 1.22 -0.67
N THR A 123 4.59 0.94 -1.28
CA THR A 123 3.58 1.91 -1.65
C THR A 123 2.20 1.50 -1.14
N LEU A 124 1.43 2.48 -0.73
CA LEU A 124 0.01 2.38 -0.50
C LEU A 124 -0.70 3.35 -1.44
N ILE A 125 -1.57 2.85 -2.31
CA ILE A 125 -2.42 3.66 -3.17
C ILE A 125 -3.78 3.79 -2.47
N LEU A 126 -4.31 5.00 -2.36
CA LEU A 126 -5.57 5.30 -1.68
C LEU A 126 -6.54 6.01 -2.62
N ASP A 127 -7.77 5.52 -2.66
CA ASP A 127 -8.89 6.25 -3.27
C ASP A 127 -9.36 7.34 -2.31
N ILE A 128 -9.22 8.59 -2.71
CA ILE A 128 -9.56 9.74 -1.88
C ILE A 128 -11.02 10.22 -2.04
N LYS A 129 -11.85 9.50 -2.80
CA LYS A 129 -13.24 9.87 -3.08
C LYS A 129 -14.19 9.63 -1.91
N PHE A 130 -13.86 8.70 -1.03
CA PHE A 130 -14.72 8.32 0.10
C PHE A 130 -14.96 9.45 1.10
N ASP A 131 -16.05 9.36 1.87
CA ASP A 131 -16.31 10.25 2.99
C ASP A 131 -15.23 10.13 4.08
N GLU A 132 -15.17 11.11 4.98
CA GLU A 132 -14.07 11.24 5.94
C GLU A 132 -14.01 10.07 6.93
N ASP A 133 -15.16 9.69 7.51
CA ASP A 133 -15.21 8.65 8.54
C ASP A 133 -14.85 7.27 7.99
N TYR A 134 -15.34 6.95 6.80
CA TYR A 134 -15.00 5.72 6.11
C TYR A 134 -13.53 5.73 5.69
N PHE A 135 -13.06 6.85 5.17
CA PHE A 135 -11.69 7.00 4.68
C PHE A 135 -10.64 6.87 5.80
N GLU A 136 -10.89 7.40 7.02
CA GLU A 136 -10.00 7.18 8.16
C GLU A 136 -9.85 5.68 8.49
N ARG A 137 -10.94 4.92 8.44
CA ARG A 137 -10.90 3.46 8.65
C ARG A 137 -10.11 2.75 7.55
N VAL A 138 -10.34 3.12 6.29
CA VAL A 138 -9.60 2.57 5.15
C VAL A 138 -8.09 2.76 5.30
N ILE A 139 -7.62 3.95 5.70
CA ILE A 139 -6.18 4.19 5.88
C ILE A 139 -5.56 3.16 6.84
N HIS A 140 -6.20 2.90 7.98
CA HIS A 140 -5.68 1.95 8.95
C HIS A 140 -5.85 0.49 8.51
N HIS A 141 -6.93 0.17 7.80
CA HIS A 141 -7.16 -1.14 7.21
C HIS A 141 -6.05 -1.49 6.21
N GLU A 142 -5.73 -0.59 5.30
CA GLU A 142 -4.69 -0.81 4.29
C GLU A 142 -3.27 -0.88 4.91
N VAL A 143 -3.01 -0.09 5.95
CA VAL A 143 -1.77 -0.21 6.72
C VAL A 143 -1.69 -1.58 7.40
N PHE A 144 -2.82 -2.14 7.87
CA PHE A 144 -2.85 -3.47 8.46
C PHE A 144 -2.48 -4.56 7.44
N HIS A 145 -2.93 -4.48 6.21
CA HIS A 145 -2.49 -5.39 5.15
C HIS A 145 -0.97 -5.38 4.97
N ILE A 146 -0.34 -4.19 5.01
CA ILE A 146 1.12 -4.07 4.93
C ILE A 146 1.80 -4.70 6.16
N ILE A 147 1.22 -4.53 7.36
CA ILE A 147 1.70 -5.16 8.59
C ILE A 147 1.63 -6.67 8.48
N ASN A 148 0.47 -7.19 8.11
CA ASN A 148 0.24 -8.62 7.95
C ASN A 148 1.22 -9.25 6.95
N ASP A 149 1.42 -8.62 5.81
CA ASP A 149 2.38 -9.05 4.80
C ASP A 149 3.83 -9.01 5.30
N SER A 150 4.17 -8.00 6.11
CA SER A 150 5.54 -7.82 6.64
C SER A 150 5.88 -8.78 7.78
N TYR A 151 4.87 -9.34 8.42
CA TYR A 151 5.00 -10.18 9.64
C TYR A 151 4.06 -11.39 9.57
N LYS A 152 3.96 -12.04 8.41
CA LYS A 152 3.08 -13.21 8.19
C LYS A 152 3.25 -14.31 9.25
N GLU A 153 4.46 -14.47 9.76
CA GLU A 153 4.76 -15.46 10.77
C GLU A 153 4.13 -15.19 12.15
N LEU A 154 3.66 -13.95 12.37
CA LEU A 154 2.97 -13.57 13.61
C LEU A 154 1.44 -13.71 13.51
N PHE A 155 0.91 -13.92 12.31
CA PHE A 155 -0.52 -14.05 12.06
C PHE A 155 -0.86 -15.49 11.71
N ASP A 156 -1.61 -16.15 12.58
CA ASP A 156 -2.07 -17.52 12.40
C ASP A 156 -3.59 -17.53 12.09
N GLU A 157 -3.94 -17.82 10.84
CA GLU A 157 -5.32 -17.85 10.36
C GLU A 157 -6.19 -18.85 11.15
N LYS A 158 -5.61 -19.96 11.64
CA LYS A 158 -6.37 -20.94 12.45
C LYS A 158 -6.71 -20.36 13.81
N ILE A 159 -5.76 -19.66 14.45
CA ILE A 159 -6.02 -18.98 15.71
C ILE A 159 -7.07 -17.89 15.49
N TRP A 160 -6.92 -17.09 14.44
CA TRP A 160 -7.86 -16.02 14.10
C TRP A 160 -9.26 -16.55 13.82
N SER A 161 -9.41 -17.59 13.00
CA SER A 161 -10.70 -18.20 12.67
C SER A 161 -11.41 -18.82 13.87
N ASN A 162 -10.67 -19.24 14.90
CA ASN A 162 -11.25 -19.81 16.13
C ASN A 162 -12.03 -18.79 16.96
N PHE A 163 -11.90 -17.51 16.72
CA PHE A 163 -12.74 -16.46 17.33
C PHE A 163 -14.13 -16.37 16.71
N ASN A 164 -14.35 -16.99 15.57
CA ASN A 164 -15.63 -17.08 14.91
C ASN A 164 -16.45 -18.26 15.43
N ASP A 165 -17.73 -18.34 15.05
CA ASP A 165 -18.57 -19.47 15.36
C ASP A 165 -18.02 -20.77 14.78
N LYS A 166 -18.23 -21.91 15.46
CA LYS A 166 -17.72 -23.24 15.05
C LYS A 166 -18.12 -23.66 13.63
N LYS A 167 -19.15 -23.07 13.06
CA LYS A 167 -19.64 -23.36 11.69
C LYS A 167 -19.19 -22.31 10.68
N PHE A 168 -18.41 -21.34 11.12
CA PHE A 168 -17.90 -20.29 10.22
C PHE A 168 -16.80 -20.86 9.32
N GLU A 169 -16.87 -20.54 8.07
CA GLU A 169 -15.81 -20.78 7.09
C GLU A 169 -15.64 -19.52 6.26
N TYR A 170 -14.39 -19.14 5.99
CA TYR A 170 -14.09 -18.06 5.06
C TYR A 170 -14.50 -18.43 3.64
N ALA A 171 -14.90 -17.45 2.86
CA ALA A 171 -15.10 -17.64 1.43
C ALA A 171 -13.74 -17.87 0.73
N GLU A 172 -13.76 -18.55 -0.40
CA GLU A 172 -12.55 -18.88 -1.16
C GLU A 172 -11.87 -17.64 -1.76
N CYS A 173 -12.59 -16.52 -1.88
CA CYS A 173 -12.05 -15.26 -2.38
C CYS A 173 -12.88 -14.06 -1.89
N SER A 174 -12.31 -12.85 -1.97
CA SER A 174 -12.93 -11.60 -1.52
C SER A 174 -14.27 -11.25 -2.17
N THR A 175 -14.55 -11.77 -3.35
CA THR A 175 -15.81 -11.59 -4.08
C THR A 175 -16.69 -12.80 -4.09
N CYS A 176 -16.23 -13.90 -3.47
CA CYS A 176 -17.03 -15.13 -3.32
C CYS A 176 -18.00 -15.03 -2.15
N THR A 177 -18.96 -15.92 -2.11
CA THR A 177 -19.81 -16.16 -0.94
C THR A 177 -19.33 -17.41 -0.20
N ASP A 178 -19.59 -17.48 1.10
CA ASP A 178 -19.40 -18.70 1.88
C ASP A 178 -20.41 -19.80 1.49
N LYS A 179 -20.34 -20.97 2.11
CA LYS A 179 -21.28 -22.09 1.89
C LYS A 179 -22.74 -21.74 2.22
N LEU A 180 -22.95 -20.67 2.99
CA LEU A 180 -24.29 -20.18 3.35
C LEU A 180 -24.76 -19.06 2.39
N GLY A 181 -24.01 -18.77 1.33
CA GLY A 181 -24.30 -17.72 0.37
C GLY A 181 -24.01 -16.30 0.88
N LEU A 182 -23.13 -16.16 1.88
CA LEU A 182 -22.82 -14.89 2.52
C LEU A 182 -21.43 -14.42 2.12
N ASN A 183 -21.29 -13.12 1.90
CA ASN A 183 -19.99 -12.53 1.75
C ASN A 183 -19.35 -12.34 3.13
N THR A 184 -18.35 -13.14 3.46
CA THR A 184 -17.70 -13.13 4.76
C THR A 184 -16.74 -11.97 4.98
N TYR A 185 -16.36 -11.27 3.91
CA TYR A 185 -15.52 -10.06 4.00
C TYR A 185 -16.28 -8.83 4.47
N SER A 186 -17.57 -8.73 4.21
CA SER A 186 -18.43 -7.60 4.62
C SER A 186 -19.37 -7.95 5.75
N ASN A 187 -18.92 -8.57 6.76
CA ASN A 187 -19.64 -9.30 7.78
C ASN A 187 -20.78 -8.54 8.50
N PRO A 188 -22.03 -8.67 8.10
CA PRO A 188 -23.16 -8.07 8.82
C PRO A 188 -23.51 -8.79 10.13
N ARG A 189 -22.86 -9.91 10.46
CA ARG A 189 -23.15 -10.75 11.64
C ARG A 189 -22.12 -10.62 12.77
N GLY A 190 -21.17 -9.72 12.65
CA GLY A 190 -20.17 -9.48 13.69
C GLY A 190 -19.10 -10.57 13.83
N PHE A 191 -18.89 -11.45 12.84
CA PHE A 191 -17.78 -12.39 12.82
C PHE A 191 -16.44 -11.64 12.58
N PHE A 192 -15.35 -12.20 13.02
CA PHE A 192 -14.04 -11.71 12.65
C PHE A 192 -13.77 -12.05 11.19
N SER A 193 -13.63 -11.04 10.35
CA SER A 193 -13.24 -11.23 8.96
C SER A 193 -11.78 -11.66 8.87
N GLU A 194 -11.33 -12.05 7.68
CA GLU A 194 -9.93 -12.39 7.43
C GLU A 194 -9.01 -11.20 7.71
N TYR A 195 -9.56 -9.97 7.60
CA TYR A 195 -8.86 -8.71 7.90
C TYR A 195 -9.79 -7.67 8.53
#